data_0665a1666db8f6ee7de0e8e284bd6218
#
_entry.id   0665a1666db8f6ee7de0e8e284bd6218
#
_cell.length_a   1.000
_cell.length_b   1.000
_cell.length_c   1.000
_cell.angle_alpha   90.00
_cell.angle_beta   90.00
_cell.angle_gamma   90.00
#
_symmetry.space_group_name_H-M   'P 1'
#
loop_
_entity.id
_entity.type
_entity.pdbx_description
1 polymer ?
#
loop_
_entity_poly.entity_id
_entity_poly.type
_entity_poly.pdbx_seq_one_letter_code
_entity_poly.pdbx_strand_id
1 'polypeptide(L)'
;MDNHKIYGITMGDASGVGPEILLKAYKQGEIKHPFVVFGDIAALEFYNNRLGYGVRIGPDGMNVIDHGVLSREDVTPGVLSKKSGFAAREYVVAATKAALAGTIAAMVTLPMNKEATQLSDPAFVGHTELIGALCGVSDVTIMLVSEQLIVTHVSTHMSLQNAIHAAKKERICTILRLTTEAVRKLKPNPRIAVAGLNPHAGEHGLFGREEIDEIRPAVEWAQAQGMPVDGPFPPDTVFYMAVRKKKFDAIVCMYHDQGHVPLKLLDFEGGVNVALGLPIIRTSVDHGTAFDIAGQGTASTVSLIRALEFAVTMT
;
A
#
# COMPACT_ATOMS: atom_id res chain seq x y z
N MET A 1 -8.12 22.10 -19.02
CA MET A 1 -6.79 21.79 -19.63
C MET A 1 -6.11 20.88 -18.65
N ASP A 2 -6.05 19.61 -18.98
CA ASP A 2 -5.42 18.62 -18.11
C ASP A 2 -3.92 18.93 -18.02
N ASN A 3 -3.49 19.42 -16.87
CA ASN A 3 -2.10 19.38 -16.50
C ASN A 3 -1.73 17.89 -16.53
N HIS A 4 -0.84 17.48 -17.41
CA HIS A 4 -0.39 16.10 -17.53
C HIS A 4 0.29 15.68 -16.23
N LYS A 5 -0.53 15.13 -15.29
CA LYS A 5 -0.02 14.62 -14.02
C LYS A 5 0.94 13.49 -14.31
N ILE A 6 2.15 13.56 -13.74
CA ILE A 6 3.17 12.52 -13.84
C ILE A 6 3.12 11.68 -12.58
N TYR A 7 3.15 10.36 -12.73
CA TYR A 7 3.16 9.40 -11.62
C TYR A 7 4.56 8.81 -11.43
N GLY A 8 5.06 8.80 -10.21
CA GLY A 8 6.36 8.20 -9.91
C GLY A 8 6.22 6.73 -9.57
N ILE A 9 7.00 5.86 -10.19
CA ILE A 9 7.05 4.43 -9.88
C ILE A 9 8.43 4.10 -9.36
N THR A 10 8.56 3.59 -8.12
CA THR A 10 9.86 3.09 -7.65
C THR A 10 10.09 1.68 -8.14
N MET A 11 11.27 1.39 -8.65
CA MET A 11 11.61 0.08 -9.21
C MET A 11 11.58 -1.05 -8.16
N GLY A 12 11.74 -0.71 -6.87
CA GLY A 12 11.83 -1.69 -5.80
C GLY A 12 13.21 -2.35 -5.72
N ASP A 13 13.27 -3.49 -5.04
CA ASP A 13 14.50 -4.27 -4.88
C ASP A 13 14.90 -4.93 -6.20
N ALA A 14 16.12 -4.63 -6.68
CA ALA A 14 16.64 -5.17 -7.94
C ALA A 14 16.90 -6.69 -7.91
N SER A 15 16.95 -7.32 -6.73
CA SER A 15 16.99 -8.77 -6.59
C SER A 15 15.63 -9.45 -6.65
N GLY A 16 14.54 -8.67 -6.65
CA GLY A 16 13.16 -9.15 -6.69
C GLY A 16 12.48 -8.97 -8.05
N VAL A 17 11.16 -9.15 -8.07
CA VAL A 17 10.33 -9.10 -9.29
C VAL A 17 10.00 -7.68 -9.76
N GLY A 18 10.31 -6.64 -8.98
CA GLY A 18 9.97 -5.25 -9.31
C GLY A 18 10.40 -4.82 -10.72
N PRO A 19 11.70 -4.96 -11.10
CA PRO A 19 12.18 -4.57 -12.42
C PRO A 19 11.48 -5.30 -13.56
N GLU A 20 11.24 -6.62 -13.42
CA GLU A 20 10.58 -7.40 -14.49
C GLU A 20 9.11 -7.04 -14.65
N ILE A 21 8.39 -6.81 -13.55
CA ILE A 21 6.98 -6.37 -13.57
C ILE A 21 6.87 -5.04 -14.32
N LEU A 22 7.73 -4.08 -14.00
CA LEU A 22 7.74 -2.75 -14.62
C LEU A 22 8.02 -2.83 -16.13
N LEU A 23 9.07 -3.55 -16.52
CA LEU A 23 9.44 -3.73 -17.93
C LEU A 23 8.35 -4.45 -18.71
N LYS A 24 7.75 -5.50 -18.13
CA LYS A 24 6.68 -6.27 -18.74
C LYS A 24 5.43 -5.42 -18.95
N ALA A 25 4.99 -4.67 -17.93
CA ALA A 25 3.84 -3.77 -18.03
C ALA A 25 4.06 -2.67 -19.08
N TYR A 26 5.26 -2.10 -19.15
CA TYR A 26 5.62 -1.12 -20.18
C TYR A 26 5.60 -1.71 -21.58
N LYS A 27 6.25 -2.87 -21.80
CA LYS A 27 6.28 -3.58 -23.08
C LYS A 27 4.87 -3.90 -23.59
N GLN A 28 3.98 -4.32 -22.70
CA GLN A 28 2.59 -4.67 -23.01
C GLN A 28 1.72 -3.43 -23.25
N GLY A 29 2.26 -2.22 -23.00
CA GLY A 29 1.50 -0.97 -23.12
C GLY A 29 0.37 -0.87 -22.12
N GLU A 30 0.49 -1.49 -20.95
CA GLU A 30 -0.53 -1.49 -19.90
C GLU A 30 -0.50 -0.19 -19.07
N ILE A 31 0.66 0.46 -18.96
CA ILE A 31 0.79 1.76 -18.27
C ILE A 31 0.25 2.84 -19.19
N LYS A 32 -0.93 3.37 -18.88
CA LYS A 32 -1.65 4.34 -19.74
C LYS A 32 -1.43 5.80 -19.37
N HIS A 33 -0.87 6.06 -18.20
CA HIS A 33 -0.67 7.42 -17.68
C HIS A 33 0.80 7.86 -17.81
N PRO A 34 1.08 9.17 -17.93
CA PRO A 34 2.45 9.67 -17.90
C PRO A 34 3.14 9.29 -16.59
N PHE A 35 4.31 8.70 -16.68
CA PHE A 35 5.06 8.24 -15.50
C PHE A 35 6.56 8.44 -15.64
N VAL A 36 7.23 8.39 -14.51
CA VAL A 36 8.68 8.35 -14.39
C VAL A 36 9.09 7.29 -13.38
N VAL A 37 10.12 6.54 -13.70
CA VAL A 37 10.67 5.49 -12.84
C VAL A 37 11.78 6.07 -11.96
N PHE A 38 11.76 5.77 -10.67
CA PHE A 38 12.88 5.95 -9.76
C PHE A 38 13.59 4.60 -9.61
N GLY A 39 14.79 4.49 -10.16
CA GLY A 39 15.50 3.21 -10.21
C GLY A 39 16.92 3.36 -10.77
N ASP A 40 17.56 2.26 -11.07
CA ASP A 40 18.85 2.19 -11.75
C ASP A 40 18.70 1.61 -13.16
N ILE A 41 19.14 2.37 -14.16
CA ILE A 41 19.10 1.93 -15.57
C ILE A 41 19.86 0.62 -15.74
N ALA A 42 21.01 0.45 -15.08
CA ALA A 42 21.80 -0.76 -15.16
C ALA A 42 21.04 -2.04 -14.72
N ALA A 43 20.19 -1.92 -13.68
CA ALA A 43 19.34 -3.00 -13.23
C ALA A 43 18.21 -3.30 -14.21
N LEU A 44 17.55 -2.27 -14.72
CA LEU A 44 16.50 -2.41 -15.73
C LEU A 44 17.04 -3.03 -17.03
N GLU A 45 18.21 -2.59 -17.50
CA GLU A 45 18.86 -3.16 -18.69
C GLU A 45 19.25 -4.63 -18.48
N PHE A 46 19.70 -5.00 -17.27
CA PHE A 46 19.99 -6.40 -16.94
C PHE A 46 18.75 -7.27 -17.16
N TYR A 47 17.61 -6.92 -16.59
CA TYR A 47 16.37 -7.66 -16.72
C TYR A 47 15.81 -7.60 -18.15
N ASN A 48 15.89 -6.45 -18.81
CA ASN A 48 15.46 -6.27 -20.19
C ASN A 48 16.19 -7.22 -21.15
N ASN A 49 17.53 -7.32 -20.99
CA ASN A 49 18.36 -8.24 -21.79
C ASN A 49 18.11 -9.71 -21.42
N ARG A 50 18.05 -10.02 -20.11
CA ARG A 50 17.83 -11.39 -19.62
C ARG A 50 16.52 -11.98 -20.10
N LEU A 51 15.45 -11.17 -20.13
CA LEU A 51 14.09 -11.59 -20.46
C LEU A 51 13.70 -11.29 -21.92
N GLY A 52 14.58 -10.67 -22.70
CA GLY A 52 14.34 -10.39 -24.11
C GLY A 52 13.14 -9.44 -24.34
N TYR A 53 12.91 -8.47 -23.46
CA TYR A 53 11.75 -7.58 -23.59
C TYR A 53 11.93 -6.56 -24.70
N GLY A 54 13.15 -6.11 -25.00
CA GLY A 54 13.44 -5.16 -26.06
C GLY A 54 12.89 -3.75 -25.77
N VAL A 55 12.72 -3.40 -24.50
CA VAL A 55 12.25 -2.09 -24.07
C VAL A 55 13.37 -1.05 -24.25
N ARG A 56 13.07 0.08 -24.88
CA ARG A 56 13.97 1.23 -24.88
C ARG A 56 13.86 1.94 -23.54
N ILE A 57 15.00 2.12 -22.85
CA ILE A 57 15.10 2.81 -21.57
C ILE A 57 15.77 4.17 -21.79
N GLY A 58 15.24 5.22 -21.17
CA GLY A 58 15.75 6.59 -21.28
C GLY A 58 14.79 7.57 -21.96
N PRO A 59 15.26 8.74 -22.42
CA PRO A 59 14.40 9.86 -22.85
C PRO A 59 13.43 9.53 -24.00
N ASP A 60 13.83 8.65 -24.92
CA ASP A 60 12.99 8.23 -26.06
C ASP A 60 12.22 6.93 -25.81
N GLY A 61 12.09 6.50 -24.55
CA GLY A 61 11.43 5.28 -24.16
C GLY A 61 10.84 5.37 -22.75
N MET A 62 11.07 4.34 -21.94
CA MET A 62 10.69 4.36 -20.53
C MET A 62 11.58 5.34 -19.76
N ASN A 63 10.97 6.44 -19.29
CA ASN A 63 11.69 7.51 -18.60
C ASN A 63 12.12 7.08 -17.20
N VAL A 64 13.41 7.19 -16.89
CA VAL A 64 14.00 6.76 -15.62
C VAL A 64 14.83 7.88 -15.03
N ILE A 65 14.58 8.20 -13.77
CA ILE A 65 15.51 8.96 -12.93
C ILE A 65 16.53 7.94 -12.41
N ASP A 66 17.70 7.93 -13.07
CA ASP A 66 18.77 7.00 -12.76
C ASP A 66 19.50 7.41 -11.48
N HIS A 67 19.56 6.50 -10.53
CA HIS A 67 20.26 6.78 -9.25
C HIS A 67 21.74 6.38 -9.29
N GLY A 68 22.16 5.54 -10.24
CA GLY A 68 23.54 5.11 -10.42
C GLY A 68 24.14 4.38 -9.21
N VAL A 69 23.29 3.76 -8.39
CA VAL A 69 23.72 3.00 -7.20
C VAL A 69 24.20 1.63 -7.58
N LEU A 70 23.47 0.95 -8.48
CA LEU A 70 23.74 -0.42 -8.92
C LEU A 70 24.44 -0.42 -10.27
N SER A 71 25.49 -1.24 -10.37
CA SER A 71 26.03 -1.70 -11.65
C SER A 71 25.35 -3.00 -12.09
N ARG A 72 25.61 -3.45 -13.30
CA ARG A 72 25.05 -4.71 -13.81
C ARG A 72 25.47 -5.93 -12.99
N GLU A 73 26.70 -5.92 -12.46
CA GLU A 73 27.28 -6.99 -11.65
C GLU A 73 26.64 -7.08 -10.25
N ASP A 74 26.02 -6.00 -9.78
CA ASP A 74 25.32 -5.96 -8.49
C ASP A 74 23.93 -6.61 -8.54
N VAL A 75 23.40 -6.86 -9.74
CA VAL A 75 22.04 -7.41 -9.93
C VAL A 75 22.08 -8.93 -9.87
N THR A 76 21.57 -9.49 -8.79
CA THR A 76 21.54 -10.93 -8.52
C THR A 76 20.11 -11.36 -8.17
N PRO A 77 19.27 -11.71 -9.18
CA PRO A 77 17.87 -12.10 -8.93
C PRO A 77 17.76 -13.25 -7.94
N GLY A 78 16.85 -13.11 -6.97
CA GLY A 78 16.59 -14.10 -5.94
C GLY A 78 17.63 -14.17 -4.80
N VAL A 79 18.63 -13.28 -4.80
CA VAL A 79 19.69 -13.29 -3.79
C VAL A 79 19.60 -12.04 -2.92
N LEU A 80 19.66 -12.23 -1.60
CA LEU A 80 19.68 -11.13 -0.64
C LEU A 80 20.92 -10.24 -0.87
N SER A 81 20.71 -8.96 -1.15
CA SER A 81 21.78 -8.01 -1.45
C SER A 81 21.63 -6.73 -0.64
N LYS A 82 22.64 -6.43 0.19
CA LYS A 82 22.71 -5.15 0.93
C LYS A 82 22.65 -3.95 -0.01
N LYS A 83 23.32 -4.01 -1.16
CA LYS A 83 23.40 -2.90 -2.10
C LYS A 83 22.05 -2.69 -2.79
N SER A 84 21.34 -3.79 -3.16
CA SER A 84 20.00 -3.73 -3.72
C SER A 84 18.97 -3.17 -2.72
N GLY A 85 19.03 -3.60 -1.45
CA GLY A 85 18.18 -3.05 -0.40
C GLY A 85 18.43 -1.56 -0.14
N PHE A 86 19.71 -1.11 -0.15
CA PHE A 86 20.06 0.30 -0.05
C PHE A 86 19.50 1.09 -1.24
N ALA A 87 19.71 0.62 -2.46
CA ALA A 87 19.23 1.27 -3.68
C ALA A 87 17.69 1.42 -3.66
N ALA A 88 16.96 0.35 -3.33
CA ALA A 88 15.51 0.37 -3.22
C ALA A 88 15.01 1.43 -2.22
N ARG A 89 15.71 1.58 -1.09
CA ARG A 89 15.41 2.64 -0.11
C ARG A 89 15.61 4.05 -0.71
N GLU A 90 16.71 4.27 -1.41
CA GLU A 90 17.01 5.57 -2.03
C GLU A 90 15.96 5.95 -3.10
N TYR A 91 15.44 5.00 -3.87
CA TYR A 91 14.34 5.28 -4.81
C TYR A 91 13.08 5.78 -4.10
N VAL A 92 12.73 5.16 -2.96
CA VAL A 92 11.58 5.58 -2.15
C VAL A 92 11.81 6.98 -1.57
N VAL A 93 13.01 7.27 -1.08
CA VAL A 93 13.38 8.60 -0.55
C VAL A 93 13.24 9.67 -1.64
N ALA A 94 13.77 9.41 -2.84
CA ALA A 94 13.72 10.35 -3.96
C ALA A 94 12.27 10.56 -4.46
N ALA A 95 11.49 9.48 -4.63
CA ALA A 95 10.10 9.57 -5.04
C ALA A 95 9.24 10.31 -4.01
N THR A 96 9.49 10.10 -2.70
CA THR A 96 8.80 10.84 -1.63
C THR A 96 9.09 12.33 -1.71
N LYS A 97 10.37 12.72 -1.89
CA LYS A 97 10.76 14.13 -2.07
C LYS A 97 10.12 14.76 -3.31
N ALA A 98 10.08 14.01 -4.42
CA ALA A 98 9.42 14.45 -5.65
C ALA A 98 7.91 14.66 -5.47
N ALA A 99 7.23 13.77 -4.72
CA ALA A 99 5.81 13.91 -4.40
C ALA A 99 5.54 15.12 -3.48
N LEU A 100 6.37 15.32 -2.46
CA LEU A 100 6.29 16.49 -1.57
C LEU A 100 6.53 17.81 -2.31
N ALA A 101 7.43 17.81 -3.30
CA ALA A 101 7.69 18.97 -4.16
C ALA A 101 6.62 19.17 -5.26
N GLY A 102 5.65 18.27 -5.40
CA GLY A 102 4.61 18.34 -6.43
C GLY A 102 5.10 18.06 -7.86
N THR A 103 6.31 17.52 -8.03
CA THR A 103 6.85 17.16 -9.36
C THR A 103 6.27 15.86 -9.88
N ILE A 104 5.74 15.01 -9.00
CA ILE A 104 4.88 13.88 -9.32
C ILE A 104 3.56 13.99 -8.55
N ALA A 105 2.45 13.59 -9.16
CA ALA A 105 1.13 13.69 -8.56
C ALA A 105 0.87 12.62 -7.48
N ALA A 106 1.46 11.46 -7.64
CA ALA A 106 1.44 10.36 -6.68
C ALA A 106 2.64 9.44 -6.91
N MET A 107 2.94 8.60 -5.89
CA MET A 107 3.97 7.57 -6.01
C MET A 107 3.35 6.17 -5.91
N VAL A 108 3.84 5.26 -6.74
CA VAL A 108 3.53 3.82 -6.73
C VAL A 108 4.81 3.07 -6.37
N THR A 109 4.79 2.27 -5.31
CA THR A 109 5.99 1.56 -4.88
C THR A 109 5.93 0.08 -5.23
N LEU A 110 6.96 -0.41 -5.92
CA LEU A 110 7.23 -1.84 -6.09
C LEU A 110 7.96 -2.40 -4.87
N PRO A 111 8.01 -3.73 -4.69
CA PRO A 111 8.39 -4.32 -3.41
C PRO A 111 9.86 -4.09 -3.04
N MET A 112 10.10 -3.88 -1.75
CA MET A 112 11.44 -3.88 -1.13
C MET A 112 11.60 -5.08 -0.22
N ASN A 113 12.80 -5.65 -0.16
CA ASN A 113 13.15 -6.66 0.82
C ASN A 113 13.59 -5.98 2.13
N LYS A 114 12.86 -6.24 3.23
CA LYS A 114 13.15 -5.61 4.54
C LYS A 114 14.52 -6.01 5.07
N GLU A 115 14.86 -7.29 4.99
CA GLU A 115 16.14 -7.81 5.48
C GLU A 115 17.31 -7.21 4.69
N ALA A 116 17.23 -7.17 3.35
CA ALA A 116 18.24 -6.54 2.50
C ALA A 116 18.43 -5.05 2.85
N THR A 117 17.34 -4.33 3.10
CA THR A 117 17.38 -2.91 3.48
C THR A 117 17.99 -2.73 4.87
N GLN A 118 17.65 -3.59 5.84
CA GLN A 118 18.19 -3.56 7.21
C GLN A 118 19.70 -3.82 7.27
N LEU A 119 20.28 -4.47 6.27
CA LEU A 119 21.75 -4.60 6.19
C LEU A 119 22.47 -3.24 6.01
N SER A 120 21.78 -2.23 5.52
CA SER A 120 22.31 -0.86 5.36
C SER A 120 21.66 0.14 6.31
N ASP A 121 20.42 -0.08 6.72
CA ASP A 121 19.65 0.75 7.64
C ASP A 121 18.96 -0.15 8.68
N PRO A 122 19.65 -0.51 9.77
CA PRO A 122 19.09 -1.43 10.80
C PRO A 122 17.79 -0.95 11.45
N ALA A 123 17.48 0.35 11.36
CA ALA A 123 16.25 0.93 11.89
C ALA A 123 15.06 0.82 10.92
N PHE A 124 15.28 0.34 9.69
CA PHE A 124 14.22 0.23 8.69
C PHE A 124 13.15 -0.79 9.10
N VAL A 125 11.90 -0.34 9.15
CA VAL A 125 10.72 -1.15 9.48
C VAL A 125 9.91 -1.49 8.24
N GLY A 126 9.70 -0.50 7.36
CA GLY A 126 8.94 -0.66 6.13
C GLY A 126 8.74 0.65 5.37
N HIS A 127 8.09 0.56 4.22
CA HIS A 127 7.79 1.72 3.37
C HIS A 127 6.98 2.79 4.11
N THR A 128 5.92 2.37 4.81
CA THR A 128 4.97 3.31 5.44
C THR A 128 5.65 4.14 6.52
N GLU A 129 6.48 3.51 7.33
CA GLU A 129 7.23 4.17 8.40
C GLU A 129 8.31 5.09 7.83
N LEU A 130 9.04 4.64 6.81
CA LEU A 130 10.05 5.46 6.12
C LEU A 130 9.42 6.70 5.50
N ILE A 131 8.34 6.54 4.73
CA ILE A 131 7.66 7.64 4.05
C ILE A 131 7.01 8.58 5.08
N GLY A 132 6.39 8.04 6.14
CA GLY A 132 5.83 8.82 7.24
C GLY A 132 6.88 9.71 7.91
N ALA A 133 8.06 9.16 8.22
CA ALA A 133 9.18 9.92 8.78
C ALA A 133 9.66 11.02 7.84
N LEU A 134 9.79 10.73 6.53
CA LEU A 134 10.17 11.73 5.51
C LEU A 134 9.13 12.85 5.36
N CYS A 135 7.85 12.53 5.57
CA CYS A 135 6.75 13.49 5.54
C CYS A 135 6.54 14.22 6.88
N GLY A 136 7.25 13.85 7.94
CA GLY A 136 7.10 14.44 9.29
C GLY A 136 5.77 14.07 9.96
N VAL A 137 5.18 12.91 9.63
CA VAL A 137 3.90 12.43 10.18
C VAL A 137 4.06 11.08 10.88
N SER A 138 3.32 10.90 11.98
CA SER A 138 3.28 9.65 12.77
C SER A 138 1.96 8.89 12.63
N ASP A 139 0.86 9.61 12.39
CA ASP A 139 -0.48 9.05 12.28
C ASP A 139 -0.75 8.51 10.88
N VAL A 140 -0.15 7.36 10.58
CA VAL A 140 -0.30 6.65 9.31
C VAL A 140 -1.03 5.33 9.52
N THR A 141 -1.74 4.88 8.49
CA THR A 141 -2.32 3.54 8.43
C THR A 141 -2.39 3.04 6.99
N ILE A 142 -2.76 1.78 6.85
CA ILE A 142 -2.93 1.10 5.58
C ILE A 142 -4.42 0.95 5.27
N MET A 143 -4.81 1.34 4.07
CA MET A 143 -6.07 0.97 3.45
C MET A 143 -5.78 -0.05 2.36
N LEU A 144 -6.39 -1.22 2.44
CA LEU A 144 -6.38 -2.20 1.36
C LEU A 144 -7.65 -2.08 0.53
N VAL A 145 -7.48 -2.11 -0.78
CA VAL A 145 -8.56 -1.92 -1.75
C VAL A 145 -8.57 -3.08 -2.74
N SER A 146 -9.75 -3.68 -2.90
CA SER A 146 -10.08 -4.55 -4.03
C SER A 146 -11.37 -4.06 -4.69
N GLU A 147 -11.77 -4.67 -5.79
CA GLU A 147 -13.05 -4.33 -6.45
C GLU A 147 -14.27 -4.51 -5.56
N GLN A 148 -14.20 -5.44 -4.61
CA GLN A 148 -15.35 -5.85 -3.80
C GLN A 148 -15.31 -5.34 -2.37
N LEU A 149 -14.13 -4.98 -1.86
CA LEU A 149 -13.94 -4.69 -0.45
C LEU A 149 -12.83 -3.65 -0.24
N ILE A 150 -13.10 -2.65 0.60
CA ILE A 150 -12.11 -1.72 1.14
C ILE A 150 -12.03 -1.95 2.64
N VAL A 151 -10.81 -2.11 3.16
CA VAL A 151 -10.56 -2.23 4.60
C VAL A 151 -9.45 -1.28 5.04
N THR A 152 -9.58 -0.72 6.25
CA THR A 152 -8.53 0.01 6.95
C THR A 152 -8.27 -0.63 8.31
N HIS A 153 -7.13 -0.34 8.91
CA HIS A 153 -6.70 -1.05 10.11
C HIS A 153 -6.32 -0.09 11.24
N VAL A 154 -6.81 -0.36 12.44
CA VAL A 154 -6.39 0.36 13.65
C VAL A 154 -4.95 -0.01 14.00
N SER A 155 -4.62 -1.29 13.87
CA SER A 155 -3.26 -1.80 14.03
C SER A 155 -2.89 -2.74 12.88
N THR A 156 -1.58 -2.81 12.53
CA THR A 156 -1.09 -3.64 11.44
C THR A 156 -0.01 -4.62 11.91
N HIS A 157 1.25 -4.35 11.70
CA HIS A 157 2.38 -5.27 11.89
C HIS A 157 2.82 -5.38 13.35
N MET A 158 1.99 -5.99 14.18
CA MET A 158 2.28 -6.27 15.60
C MET A 158 1.64 -7.60 16.03
N SER A 159 2.04 -8.11 17.19
CA SER A 159 1.41 -9.31 17.73
C SER A 159 -0.07 -9.06 18.03
N LEU A 160 -0.91 -10.12 17.95
CA LEU A 160 -2.32 -9.99 18.25
C LEU A 160 -2.58 -9.43 19.67
N GLN A 161 -1.78 -9.82 20.65
CA GLN A 161 -1.84 -9.28 22.00
C GLN A 161 -1.61 -7.75 22.02
N ASN A 162 -0.60 -7.26 21.29
CA ASN A 162 -0.34 -5.83 21.19
C ASN A 162 -1.43 -5.11 20.38
N ALA A 163 -2.02 -5.76 19.37
CA ALA A 163 -3.11 -5.21 18.58
C ALA A 163 -4.36 -4.95 19.44
N ILE A 164 -4.68 -5.85 20.39
CA ILE A 164 -5.75 -5.64 21.36
C ILE A 164 -5.47 -4.37 22.19
N HIS A 165 -4.24 -4.22 22.69
CA HIS A 165 -3.87 -3.04 23.49
C HIS A 165 -3.83 -1.74 22.66
N ALA A 166 -3.56 -1.84 21.35
CA ALA A 166 -3.55 -0.69 20.42
C ALA A 166 -4.95 -0.24 20.01
N ALA A 167 -5.98 -1.06 20.21
CA ALA A 167 -7.38 -0.71 19.87
C ALA A 167 -7.98 0.24 20.91
N LYS A 168 -7.36 1.44 21.04
CA LYS A 168 -7.79 2.51 21.95
C LYS A 168 -8.64 3.54 21.20
N LYS A 169 -9.58 4.15 21.94
CA LYS A 169 -10.52 5.14 21.40
C LYS A 169 -9.82 6.19 20.54
N GLU A 170 -8.73 6.79 21.03
CA GLU A 170 -8.02 7.86 20.33
C GLU A 170 -7.45 7.37 18.98
N ARG A 171 -6.85 6.17 18.98
CA ARG A 171 -6.34 5.57 17.74
C ARG A 171 -7.47 5.23 16.78
N ILE A 172 -8.57 4.67 17.28
CA ILE A 172 -9.76 4.37 16.46
C ILE A 172 -10.32 5.65 15.85
N CYS A 173 -10.46 6.74 16.61
CA CYS A 173 -10.90 8.04 16.11
C CYS A 173 -9.99 8.54 14.96
N THR A 174 -8.68 8.44 15.12
CA THR A 174 -7.72 8.79 14.07
C THR A 174 -7.97 7.99 12.80
N ILE A 175 -8.13 6.66 12.90
CA ILE A 175 -8.36 5.80 11.73
C ILE A 175 -9.72 6.05 11.09
N LEU A 176 -10.76 6.32 11.87
CA LEU A 176 -12.09 6.68 11.35
C LEU A 176 -12.02 7.96 10.52
N ARG A 177 -11.29 8.98 10.99
CA ARG A 177 -11.06 10.22 10.24
C ARG A 177 -10.32 9.95 8.93
N LEU A 178 -9.16 9.30 8.98
CA LEU A 178 -8.35 8.98 7.79
C LEU A 178 -9.12 8.12 6.77
N THR A 179 -9.88 7.13 7.25
CA THR A 179 -10.72 6.30 6.40
C THR A 179 -11.81 7.12 5.72
N THR A 180 -12.50 7.97 6.49
CA THR A 180 -13.57 8.81 5.96
C THR A 180 -13.07 9.77 4.89
N GLU A 181 -11.92 10.43 5.14
CA GLU A 181 -11.29 11.33 4.18
C GLU A 181 -10.90 10.61 2.89
N ALA A 182 -10.31 9.41 2.99
CA ALA A 182 -9.90 8.63 1.83
C ALA A 182 -11.10 8.12 1.02
N VAL A 183 -12.09 7.51 1.70
CA VAL A 183 -13.24 6.91 1.01
C VAL A 183 -14.17 7.97 0.40
N ARG A 184 -14.25 9.17 0.97
CA ARG A 184 -14.97 10.30 0.37
C ARG A 184 -14.41 10.75 -0.98
N LYS A 185 -13.12 10.55 -1.25
CA LYS A 185 -12.53 10.81 -2.57
C LYS A 185 -13.03 9.81 -3.62
N LEU A 186 -13.35 8.59 -3.20
CA LEU A 186 -13.85 7.52 -4.07
C LEU A 186 -15.38 7.59 -4.23
N LYS A 187 -16.07 7.98 -3.18
CA LYS A 187 -17.52 8.03 -3.11
C LYS A 187 -17.98 9.19 -2.23
N PRO A 188 -18.75 10.17 -2.74
CA PRO A 188 -19.13 11.38 -1.96
C PRO A 188 -19.89 11.09 -0.67
N ASN A 189 -20.77 10.07 -0.66
CA ASN A 189 -21.58 9.67 0.49
C ASN A 189 -21.29 8.19 0.83
N PRO A 190 -20.11 7.87 1.40
CA PRO A 190 -19.76 6.51 1.73
C PRO A 190 -20.54 6.01 2.95
N ARG A 191 -20.60 4.71 3.12
CA ARG A 191 -21.11 4.04 4.32
C ARG A 191 -19.98 3.20 4.88
N ILE A 192 -19.50 3.55 6.05
CA ILE A 192 -18.32 2.94 6.65
C ILE A 192 -18.77 2.12 7.86
N ALA A 193 -18.44 0.81 7.86
CA ALA A 193 -18.66 -0.04 9.03
C ALA A 193 -17.42 -0.08 9.92
N VAL A 194 -17.63 -0.22 11.21
CA VAL A 194 -16.58 -0.50 12.19
C VAL A 194 -16.77 -1.92 12.69
N ALA A 195 -15.76 -2.78 12.52
CA ALA A 195 -15.79 -4.14 13.05
C ALA A 195 -15.57 -4.13 14.57
N GLY A 196 -16.24 -5.01 15.30
CA GLY A 196 -15.88 -5.31 16.68
C GLY A 196 -14.52 -6.03 16.75
N LEU A 197 -13.92 -6.05 17.91
CA LEU A 197 -12.71 -6.80 18.21
C LEU A 197 -13.06 -8.23 18.62
N ASN A 198 -14.06 -8.36 19.49
CA ASN A 198 -14.47 -9.63 20.08
C ASN A 198 -15.58 -10.32 19.28
N PRO A 199 -15.77 -11.64 19.44
CA PRO A 199 -16.90 -12.36 18.87
C PRO A 199 -18.23 -11.67 19.20
N HIS A 200 -19.15 -11.61 18.21
CA HIS A 200 -20.46 -10.97 18.34
C HIS A 200 -20.42 -9.51 18.83
N ALA A 201 -19.30 -8.81 18.56
CA ALA A 201 -19.04 -7.44 19.04
C ALA A 201 -19.18 -7.35 20.58
N GLY A 202 -18.60 -8.34 21.29
CA GLY A 202 -18.51 -8.39 22.74
C GLY A 202 -19.78 -8.85 23.46
N GLU A 203 -20.93 -9.06 22.79
CA GLU A 203 -22.20 -9.50 23.38
C GLU A 203 -22.52 -8.78 24.70
N HIS A 204 -22.60 -7.43 24.65
CA HIS A 204 -22.83 -6.58 25.83
C HIS A 204 -21.78 -6.74 26.97
N GLY A 205 -20.56 -7.17 26.64
CA GLY A 205 -19.46 -7.34 27.58
C GLY A 205 -19.26 -8.78 28.06
N LEU A 206 -20.01 -9.74 27.50
CA LEU A 206 -19.86 -11.16 27.85
C LEU A 206 -18.52 -11.73 27.36
N PHE A 207 -18.06 -11.31 26.15
CA PHE A 207 -16.83 -11.81 25.52
C PHE A 207 -15.67 -10.80 25.53
N GLY A 208 -15.82 -9.69 26.24
CA GLY A 208 -14.85 -8.61 26.32
C GLY A 208 -15.54 -7.25 26.40
N ARG A 209 -14.78 -6.24 26.79
CA ARG A 209 -15.33 -4.90 27.02
C ARG A 209 -14.81 -3.85 26.06
N GLU A 210 -13.92 -4.22 25.13
CA GLU A 210 -13.26 -3.31 24.20
C GLU A 210 -14.28 -2.56 23.31
N GLU A 211 -15.38 -3.21 22.94
CA GLU A 211 -16.49 -2.58 22.23
C GLU A 211 -17.17 -1.49 23.07
N ILE A 212 -17.35 -1.74 24.37
CA ILE A 212 -18.02 -0.81 25.28
C ILE A 212 -17.09 0.34 25.66
N ASP A 213 -15.84 0.00 25.99
CA ASP A 213 -14.90 0.94 26.60
C ASP A 213 -14.14 1.77 25.58
N GLU A 214 -13.94 1.27 24.35
CA GLU A 214 -13.09 1.89 23.34
C GLU A 214 -13.79 2.10 21.98
N ILE A 215 -14.38 1.04 21.37
CA ILE A 215 -14.83 1.10 19.97
C ILE A 215 -16.12 1.92 19.84
N ARG A 216 -17.13 1.64 20.66
CA ARG A 216 -18.40 2.38 20.63
C ARG A 216 -18.22 3.87 20.94
N PRO A 217 -17.46 4.27 21.97
CA PRO A 217 -17.17 5.68 22.20
C PRO A 217 -16.44 6.38 21.04
N ALA A 218 -15.60 5.65 20.27
CA ALA A 218 -14.96 6.19 19.07
C ALA A 218 -15.96 6.35 17.90
N VAL A 219 -16.86 5.38 17.71
CA VAL A 219 -17.93 5.48 16.70
C VAL A 219 -18.87 6.64 16.99
N GLU A 220 -19.33 6.78 18.24
CA GLU A 220 -20.19 7.87 18.67
C GLU A 220 -19.52 9.23 18.49
N TRP A 221 -18.23 9.34 18.82
CA TRP A 221 -17.45 10.53 18.56
C TRP A 221 -17.42 10.87 17.06
N ALA A 222 -17.14 9.89 16.20
CA ALA A 222 -17.07 10.10 14.76
C ALA A 222 -18.43 10.51 14.16
N GLN A 223 -19.53 9.91 14.62
CA GLN A 223 -20.89 10.29 14.24
C GLN A 223 -21.21 11.73 14.65
N ALA A 224 -20.81 12.14 15.85
CA ALA A 224 -20.97 13.53 16.31
C ALA A 224 -20.16 14.53 15.47
N GLN A 225 -19.07 14.09 14.79
CA GLN A 225 -18.33 14.89 13.81
C GLN A 225 -18.92 14.82 12.38
N GLY A 226 -20.07 14.19 12.19
CA GLY A 226 -20.70 14.03 10.87
C GLY A 226 -20.01 13.05 9.94
N MET A 227 -19.24 12.09 10.48
CA MET A 227 -18.66 11.01 9.70
C MET A 227 -19.70 9.91 9.45
N PRO A 228 -19.78 9.35 8.23
CA PRO A 228 -20.78 8.36 7.86
C PRO A 228 -20.33 6.94 8.30
N VAL A 229 -20.12 6.78 9.59
CA VAL A 229 -19.66 5.54 10.22
C VAL A 229 -20.75 4.91 11.07
N ASP A 230 -20.77 3.59 11.16
CA ASP A 230 -21.71 2.82 11.97
C ASP A 230 -21.01 1.57 12.56
N GLY A 231 -21.43 1.15 13.75
CA GLY A 231 -20.85 -0.01 14.47
C GLY A 231 -20.82 0.17 15.98
N PRO A 232 -20.06 -0.72 16.69
CA PRO A 232 -19.36 -1.88 16.15
C PRO A 232 -20.27 -3.00 15.70
N PHE A 233 -19.93 -3.63 14.57
CA PHE A 233 -20.64 -4.82 14.06
C PHE A 233 -19.89 -6.10 14.39
N PRO A 234 -20.60 -7.24 14.55
CA PRO A 234 -19.96 -8.54 14.71
C PRO A 234 -18.97 -8.83 13.55
N PRO A 235 -17.70 -9.15 13.86
CA PRO A 235 -16.66 -9.30 12.83
C PRO A 235 -16.91 -10.48 11.88
N ASP A 236 -17.60 -11.51 12.31
CA ASP A 236 -17.99 -12.67 11.51
C ASP A 236 -19.06 -12.37 10.44
N THR A 237 -19.84 -11.30 10.59
CA THR A 237 -20.92 -10.95 9.67
C THR A 237 -20.72 -9.66 8.89
N VAL A 238 -19.95 -8.70 9.37
CA VAL A 238 -19.78 -7.39 8.75
C VAL A 238 -19.24 -7.46 7.32
N PHE A 239 -18.32 -8.38 7.03
CA PHE A 239 -17.77 -8.58 5.69
C PHE A 239 -18.82 -9.12 4.70
N TYR A 240 -19.70 -10.04 5.14
CA TYR A 240 -20.84 -10.47 4.35
C TYR A 240 -21.78 -9.30 4.05
N MET A 241 -22.05 -8.45 5.04
CA MET A 241 -22.89 -7.26 4.84
C MET A 241 -22.28 -6.28 3.82
N ALA A 242 -20.96 -6.08 3.84
CA ALA A 242 -20.29 -5.22 2.87
C ALA A 242 -20.26 -5.87 1.48
N VAL A 243 -19.73 -7.09 1.36
CA VAL A 243 -19.43 -7.72 0.07
C VAL A 243 -20.69 -8.22 -0.63
N ARG A 244 -21.58 -8.95 0.08
CA ARG A 244 -22.76 -9.58 -0.53
C ARG A 244 -24.00 -8.70 -0.48
N LYS A 245 -24.19 -7.97 0.60
CA LYS A 245 -25.37 -7.10 0.76
C LYS A 245 -25.14 -5.67 0.27
N LYS A 246 -23.88 -5.31 -0.07
CA LYS A 246 -23.49 -3.96 -0.49
C LYS A 246 -23.95 -2.87 0.48
N LYS A 247 -24.02 -3.22 1.79
CA LYS A 247 -24.49 -2.30 2.82
C LYS A 247 -23.45 -1.26 3.18
N PHE A 248 -22.17 -1.61 3.09
CA PHE A 248 -21.05 -0.75 3.42
C PHE A 248 -20.04 -0.67 2.27
N ASP A 249 -19.36 0.45 2.17
CA ASP A 249 -18.38 0.75 1.13
C ASP A 249 -16.94 0.53 1.62
N ALA A 250 -16.74 0.60 2.96
CA ALA A 250 -15.47 0.28 3.61
C ALA A 250 -15.72 -0.27 5.02
N ILE A 251 -14.74 -1.01 5.54
CA ILE A 251 -14.74 -1.55 6.92
C ILE A 251 -13.46 -1.10 7.63
N VAL A 252 -13.61 -0.54 8.82
CA VAL A 252 -12.50 -0.30 9.76
C VAL A 252 -12.31 -1.54 10.61
N CYS A 253 -11.16 -2.16 10.51
CA CYS A 253 -10.75 -3.37 11.21
C CYS A 253 -9.84 -3.02 12.40
N MET A 254 -9.93 -3.80 13.46
CA MET A 254 -9.14 -3.55 14.67
C MET A 254 -7.70 -4.05 14.53
N TYR A 255 -7.47 -5.11 13.77
CA TYR A 255 -6.15 -5.72 13.57
C TYR A 255 -5.96 -6.26 12.16
N HIS A 256 -4.70 -6.57 11.84
CA HIS A 256 -4.24 -6.94 10.50
C HIS A 256 -5.10 -8.03 9.84
N ASP A 257 -5.14 -9.24 10.42
CA ASP A 257 -5.79 -10.38 9.78
C ASP A 257 -7.31 -10.27 9.72
N GLN A 258 -7.92 -9.44 10.58
CA GLN A 258 -9.36 -9.17 10.51
C GLN A 258 -9.78 -8.60 9.15
N GLY A 259 -8.93 -7.75 8.54
CA GLY A 259 -9.21 -7.17 7.22
C GLY A 259 -8.48 -7.87 6.09
N HIS A 260 -7.23 -8.28 6.29
CA HIS A 260 -6.41 -8.90 5.23
C HIS A 260 -6.96 -10.26 4.80
N VAL A 261 -7.37 -11.13 5.73
CA VAL A 261 -7.87 -12.47 5.39
C VAL A 261 -9.09 -12.41 4.46
N PRO A 262 -10.17 -11.68 4.79
CA PRO A 262 -11.32 -11.62 3.89
C PRO A 262 -11.00 -10.92 2.57
N LEU A 263 -10.12 -9.90 2.55
CA LEU A 263 -9.74 -9.22 1.31
C LEU A 263 -8.95 -10.16 0.40
N LYS A 264 -7.92 -10.83 0.91
CA LYS A 264 -7.10 -11.77 0.13
C LYS A 264 -7.87 -13.01 -0.33
N LEU A 265 -8.87 -13.43 0.42
CA LEU A 265 -9.79 -14.49 -0.02
C LEU A 265 -10.63 -14.06 -1.24
N LEU A 266 -10.97 -12.78 -1.31
CA LEU A 266 -11.75 -12.23 -2.44
C LEU A 266 -10.88 -11.89 -3.65
N ASP A 267 -9.69 -11.34 -3.43
CA ASP A 267 -8.80 -10.85 -4.49
C ASP A 267 -7.35 -10.86 -4.03
N PHE A 268 -6.67 -11.98 -4.26
CA PHE A 268 -5.28 -12.17 -3.84
C PHE A 268 -4.29 -11.38 -4.71
N GLU A 269 -4.54 -11.30 -6.01
CA GLU A 269 -3.59 -10.71 -6.97
C GLU A 269 -3.80 -9.22 -7.22
N GLY A 270 -5.04 -8.76 -7.09
CA GLY A 270 -5.41 -7.41 -7.46
C GLY A 270 -5.51 -6.42 -6.30
N GLY A 271 -5.19 -6.85 -5.10
CA GLY A 271 -5.18 -5.98 -3.93
C GLY A 271 -4.23 -4.79 -4.10
N VAL A 272 -4.70 -3.60 -3.73
CA VAL A 272 -3.90 -2.36 -3.71
C VAL A 272 -3.73 -1.91 -2.27
N ASN A 273 -2.49 -1.63 -1.88
CA ASN A 273 -2.17 -1.05 -0.59
C ASN A 273 -2.02 0.47 -0.73
N VAL A 274 -2.76 1.23 0.06
CA VAL A 274 -2.78 2.69 0.08
C VAL A 274 -2.36 3.19 1.45
N ALA A 275 -1.34 4.04 1.51
CA ALA A 275 -0.95 4.66 2.76
C ALA A 275 -1.85 5.88 3.05
N LEU A 276 -2.51 5.88 4.20
CA LEU A 276 -3.33 7.00 4.68
C LEU A 276 -2.58 7.79 5.76
N GLY A 277 -2.91 9.09 5.87
CA GLY A 277 -2.28 10.01 6.83
C GLY A 277 -1.04 10.71 6.28
N LEU A 278 -0.62 10.41 5.06
CA LEU A 278 0.47 11.10 4.37
C LEU A 278 -0.05 12.38 3.68
N PRO A 279 0.75 13.45 3.57
CA PRO A 279 0.42 14.64 2.77
C PRO A 279 0.55 14.38 1.26
N ILE A 280 1.00 13.21 0.86
CA ILE A 280 1.17 12.75 -0.52
C ILE A 280 0.32 11.50 -0.76
N ILE A 281 0.02 11.21 -2.03
CA ILE A 281 -0.65 9.96 -2.40
C ILE A 281 0.41 8.90 -2.64
N ARG A 282 0.31 7.80 -1.88
CA ARG A 282 1.16 6.63 -2.07
C ARG A 282 0.32 5.37 -2.16
N THR A 283 0.47 4.66 -3.25
CA THR A 283 -0.05 3.31 -3.44
C THR A 283 1.08 2.30 -3.59
N SER A 284 0.81 1.05 -3.39
CA SER A 284 1.76 -0.03 -3.66
C SER A 284 1.06 -1.31 -4.08
N VAL A 285 1.82 -2.19 -4.72
CA VAL A 285 1.44 -3.58 -4.88
C VAL A 285 1.28 -4.26 -3.51
N ASP A 286 0.41 -5.27 -3.43
CA ASP A 286 0.14 -6.02 -2.19
C ASP A 286 0.85 -7.39 -2.15
N HIS A 287 2.04 -7.49 -2.77
CA HIS A 287 2.89 -8.67 -2.73
C HIS A 287 4.34 -8.31 -2.37
N GLY A 288 5.13 -9.31 -1.99
CA GLY A 288 6.55 -9.15 -1.65
C GLY A 288 7.46 -9.18 -2.88
N THR A 289 8.76 -9.27 -2.61
CA THR A 289 9.82 -9.29 -3.64
C THR A 289 9.87 -10.58 -4.46
N ALA A 290 9.20 -11.65 -4.03
CA ALA A 290 9.08 -12.93 -4.72
C ALA A 290 10.43 -13.41 -5.33
N PHE A 291 11.43 -13.55 -4.47
CA PHE A 291 12.80 -13.92 -4.85
C PHE A 291 12.87 -15.27 -5.58
N ASP A 292 11.97 -16.18 -5.26
CA ASP A 292 11.83 -17.51 -5.86
C ASP A 292 11.55 -17.49 -7.37
N ILE A 293 10.88 -16.46 -7.87
CA ILE A 293 10.54 -16.29 -9.29
C ILE A 293 11.25 -15.10 -9.96
N ALA A 294 12.09 -14.36 -9.23
CA ALA A 294 12.75 -13.17 -9.76
C ALA A 294 13.62 -13.47 -10.99
N GLY A 295 13.46 -12.69 -12.05
CA GLY A 295 14.21 -12.86 -13.31
C GLY A 295 13.75 -14.02 -14.18
N GLN A 296 12.56 -14.59 -13.93
CA GLN A 296 11.97 -15.66 -14.74
C GLN A 296 10.92 -15.13 -15.74
N GLY A 297 10.48 -13.88 -15.62
CA GLY A 297 9.46 -13.28 -16.49
C GLY A 297 8.03 -13.75 -16.23
N THR A 298 7.81 -14.47 -15.12
CA THR A 298 6.51 -15.07 -14.78
C THR A 298 5.65 -14.17 -13.90
N ALA A 299 6.24 -13.14 -13.26
CA ALA A 299 5.51 -12.25 -12.36
C ALA A 299 4.33 -11.53 -13.06
N SER A 300 3.22 -11.39 -12.32
CA SER A 300 2.01 -10.71 -12.80
C SER A 300 2.18 -9.18 -12.73
N THR A 301 1.65 -8.46 -13.73
CA THR A 301 1.64 -7.00 -13.78
C THR A 301 0.40 -6.39 -13.12
N VAL A 302 -0.61 -7.21 -12.82
CA VAL A 302 -1.96 -6.78 -12.39
C VAL A 302 -1.91 -5.86 -11.19
N SER A 303 -1.14 -6.21 -10.15
CA SER A 303 -1.07 -5.41 -8.92
C SER A 303 -0.44 -4.03 -9.16
N LEU A 304 0.61 -3.93 -10.02
CA LEU A 304 1.19 -2.64 -10.41
C LEU A 304 0.17 -1.76 -11.13
N ILE A 305 -0.52 -2.32 -12.13
CA ILE A 305 -1.49 -1.55 -12.92
C ILE A 305 -2.64 -1.07 -12.03
N ARG A 306 -3.19 -1.93 -11.19
CA ARG A 306 -4.24 -1.53 -10.23
C ARG A 306 -3.77 -0.48 -9.24
N ALA A 307 -2.53 -0.59 -8.73
CA ALA A 307 -1.96 0.41 -7.83
C ALA A 307 -1.81 1.77 -8.52
N LEU A 308 -1.40 1.80 -9.79
CA LEU A 308 -1.29 3.02 -10.58
C LEU A 308 -2.66 3.65 -10.88
N GLU A 309 -3.61 2.86 -11.36
CA GLU A 309 -4.98 3.33 -11.63
C GLU A 309 -5.66 3.87 -10.37
N PHE A 310 -5.41 3.21 -9.23
CA PHE A 310 -5.93 3.70 -7.96
C PHE A 310 -5.25 5.03 -7.54
N ALA A 311 -3.94 5.16 -7.74
CA ALA A 311 -3.24 6.43 -7.51
C ALA A 311 -3.81 7.56 -8.37
N VAL A 312 -4.14 7.27 -9.63
CA VAL A 312 -4.81 8.23 -10.53
C VAL A 312 -6.16 8.65 -9.99
N THR A 313 -6.96 7.71 -9.51
CA THR A 313 -8.29 8.00 -8.93
C THR A 313 -8.21 8.89 -7.67
N MET A 314 -7.11 8.80 -6.92
CA MET A 314 -6.91 9.57 -5.68
C MET A 314 -6.39 11.00 -5.92
N THR A 315 -5.88 11.31 -7.11
CA THR A 315 -5.34 12.63 -7.51
C THR A 315 -6.39 13.54 -8.13
#